data_244d24503e550f47b9a8cbf35f3b9fc7
#
_entry.id   244d24503e550f47b9a8cbf35f3b9fc7
#
_cell.length_a   1.000
_cell.length_b   1.000
_cell.length_c   1.000
_cell.angle_alpha   90.00
_cell.angle_beta   90.00
_cell.angle_gamma   90.00
#
_symmetry.space_group_name_H-M   'P 1'
#
loop_
_entity.id
_entity.type
_entity.pdbx_description
1 polymer ?
#
loop_
_entity_poly.entity_id
_entity_poly.type
_entity_poly.pdbx_seq_one_letter_code
_entity_poly.pdbx_strand_id
1 'polypeptide(L)'
;MNYALELIGVSKVYNNHINKKKKRALHSLSLSIPSGSIFGLLGPNGAGKSTLINIIAGLTNKSSGIISICGYDQQLYPEKSRTFLGVVPQELNLDPFLSPREALEIQAGLFGVRKRERETTKILEKVGLSDVKNAYARSLSGGMRRRLLIAKALVHDPPILILDEPTAGVDIELREMLWNYIFELRSSGKTIILTTHYLEEAQKMCDRIAILNKGSLVEFGKTKTLLHRLKNKILIIHLNKKIVQMPNFPTTVIPKIKSDGSLELSFDRTVISTEKLIDICRDNHLSIKDITTCEPVLEDVFKLAIKD
;
A
#
# COMPACT_ATOMS: atom_id res chain seq x y z
N MET A 1 -22.43 0.42 -5.45
CA MET A 1 -21.24 0.13 -4.61
C MET A 1 -21.21 1.16 -3.51
N ASN A 2 -21.09 0.75 -2.25
CA ASN A 2 -20.88 1.70 -1.16
C ASN A 2 -19.39 2.03 -1.09
N TYR A 3 -19.07 3.31 -1.07
CA TYR A 3 -17.70 3.78 -0.89
C TYR A 3 -17.44 4.11 0.58
N ALA A 4 -16.30 3.64 1.10
CA ALA A 4 -15.85 4.00 2.44
C ALA A 4 -15.27 5.42 2.46
N LEU A 5 -14.59 5.81 1.36
CA LEU A 5 -13.99 7.13 1.21
C LEU A 5 -14.14 7.61 -0.23
N GLU A 6 -14.57 8.86 -0.40
CA GLU A 6 -14.62 9.54 -1.68
C GLU A 6 -13.94 10.89 -1.61
N LEU A 7 -13.09 11.16 -2.57
CA LEU A 7 -12.37 12.42 -2.76
C LEU A 7 -12.78 13.03 -4.09
N ILE A 8 -13.20 14.29 -4.10
CA ILE A 8 -13.61 15.00 -5.31
C ILE A 8 -12.84 16.33 -5.38
N GLY A 9 -11.90 16.43 -6.31
CA GLY A 9 -11.15 17.65 -6.58
C GLY A 9 -10.31 18.16 -5.41
N VAL A 10 -9.84 17.27 -4.53
CA VAL A 10 -9.11 17.64 -3.31
C VAL A 10 -7.75 18.24 -3.64
N SER A 11 -7.52 19.46 -3.18
CA SER A 11 -6.24 20.17 -3.35
C SER A 11 -5.68 20.63 -2.01
N LYS A 12 -4.36 20.76 -1.96
CA LYS A 12 -3.65 21.34 -0.81
C LYS A 12 -2.53 22.25 -1.24
N VAL A 13 -2.59 23.48 -0.75
CA VAL A 13 -1.53 24.47 -0.89
C VAL A 13 -1.06 24.87 0.50
N TYR A 14 0.23 24.72 0.74
CA TYR A 14 0.89 25.25 1.93
C TYR A 14 1.45 26.65 1.62
N ASN A 15 1.10 27.61 2.46
CA ASN A 15 1.67 28.96 2.40
C ASN A 15 2.85 29.03 3.38
N ASN A 16 4.04 29.25 2.86
CA ASN A 16 5.18 29.56 3.73
C ASN A 16 5.16 31.07 4.03
N HIS A 17 4.79 31.42 5.26
CA HIS A 17 4.69 32.80 5.70
C HIS A 17 6.04 33.52 5.74
N ILE A 18 7.16 32.79 5.88
CA ILE A 18 8.51 33.38 5.94
C ILE A 18 8.97 33.80 4.55
N ASN A 19 8.81 32.94 3.55
CA ASN A 19 9.36 33.18 2.20
C ASN A 19 8.29 33.57 1.15
N LYS A 20 7.03 33.75 1.56
CA LYS A 20 5.86 34.00 0.68
C LYS A 20 5.71 32.97 -0.47
N LYS A 21 6.44 31.85 -0.44
CA LYS A 21 6.34 30.80 -1.45
C LYS A 21 5.15 29.89 -1.16
N LYS A 22 4.31 29.67 -2.17
CA LYS A 22 3.22 28.71 -2.13
C LYS A 22 3.74 27.36 -2.64
N LYS A 23 3.59 26.31 -1.83
CA LYS A 23 3.90 24.92 -2.25
C LYS A 23 2.59 24.17 -2.39
N ARG A 24 2.24 23.80 -3.62
CA ARG A 24 1.09 22.94 -3.88
C ARG A 24 1.50 21.49 -3.62
N ALA A 25 0.87 20.86 -2.65
CA ALA A 25 1.15 19.49 -2.23
C ALA A 25 0.19 18.47 -2.85
N LEU A 26 -1.05 18.91 -3.20
CA LEU A 26 -2.03 18.07 -3.91
C LEU A 26 -2.71 18.90 -5.00
N HIS A 27 -2.92 18.25 -6.16
CA HIS A 27 -3.47 18.86 -7.38
C HIS A 27 -4.82 18.21 -7.75
N SER A 28 -5.94 18.76 -7.26
CA SER A 28 -7.31 18.36 -7.66
C SER A 28 -7.53 16.84 -7.73
N LEU A 29 -7.19 16.16 -6.64
CA LEU A 29 -7.20 14.71 -6.56
C LEU A 29 -8.63 14.18 -6.39
N SER A 30 -9.02 13.24 -7.26
CA SER A 30 -10.33 12.56 -7.17
C SER A 30 -10.12 11.05 -7.20
N LEU A 31 -10.66 10.35 -6.21
CA LEU A 31 -10.65 8.88 -6.14
C LEU A 31 -11.75 8.38 -5.19
N SER A 32 -12.16 7.12 -5.37
CA SER A 32 -13.17 6.46 -4.53
C SER A 32 -12.67 5.09 -4.07
N ILE A 33 -12.74 4.85 -2.76
CA ILE A 33 -12.30 3.60 -2.13
C ILE A 33 -13.54 2.79 -1.73
N PRO A 34 -13.73 1.59 -2.32
CA PRO A 34 -14.86 0.73 -1.97
C PRO A 34 -14.77 0.24 -0.52
N SER A 35 -15.92 0.08 0.13
CA SER A 35 -16.01 -0.52 1.46
C SER A 35 -15.52 -1.98 1.45
N GLY A 36 -14.87 -2.41 2.53
CA GLY A 36 -14.39 -3.78 2.70
C GLY A 36 -13.21 -4.17 1.80
N SER A 37 -12.47 -3.19 1.27
CA SER A 37 -11.29 -3.42 0.42
C SER A 37 -9.98 -3.03 1.10
N ILE A 38 -8.88 -3.63 0.61
CA ILE A 38 -7.53 -3.15 0.92
C ILE A 38 -7.07 -2.24 -0.23
N PHE A 39 -6.78 -1.00 0.10
CA PHE A 39 -6.40 0.04 -0.83
C PHE A 39 -4.96 0.52 -0.59
N GLY A 40 -4.12 0.45 -1.62
CA GLY A 40 -2.74 0.93 -1.59
C GLY A 40 -2.61 2.36 -2.12
N LEU A 41 -2.02 3.25 -1.33
CA LEU A 41 -1.63 4.59 -1.75
C LEU A 41 -0.12 4.64 -1.92
N LEU A 42 0.35 4.63 -3.17
CA LEU A 42 1.75 4.53 -3.54
C LEU A 42 2.29 5.84 -4.09
N GLY A 43 3.59 5.97 -4.13
CA GLY A 43 4.27 7.13 -4.71
C GLY A 43 5.64 7.37 -4.07
N PRO A 44 6.54 8.10 -4.72
CA PRO A 44 7.83 8.44 -4.16
C PRO A 44 7.70 9.36 -2.93
N ASN A 45 8.82 9.56 -2.23
CA ASN A 45 8.86 10.54 -1.15
C ASN A 45 8.53 11.93 -1.67
N GLY A 46 7.67 12.65 -0.94
CA GLY A 46 7.18 13.96 -1.37
C GLY A 46 6.05 13.93 -2.41
N ALA A 47 5.53 12.76 -2.80
CA ALA A 47 4.41 12.66 -3.74
C ALA A 47 3.07 13.19 -3.20
N GLY A 48 2.95 13.45 -1.90
CA GLY A 48 1.73 13.96 -1.28
C GLY A 48 0.96 12.93 -0.44
N LYS A 49 1.45 11.68 -0.29
CA LYS A 49 0.77 10.61 0.46
C LYS A 49 0.41 11.02 1.89
N SER A 50 1.40 11.41 2.70
CA SER A 50 1.18 11.82 4.10
C SER A 50 0.32 13.08 4.21
N THR A 51 0.44 14.00 3.24
CA THR A 51 -0.46 15.16 3.16
C THR A 51 -1.91 14.72 2.98
N LEU A 52 -2.16 13.78 2.06
CA LEU A 52 -3.49 13.25 1.82
C LEU A 52 -4.04 12.51 3.04
N ILE A 53 -3.24 11.64 3.66
CA ILE A 53 -3.61 10.94 4.90
C ILE A 53 -3.96 11.94 6.01
N ASN A 54 -3.13 12.95 6.24
CA ASN A 54 -3.37 13.97 7.26
C ASN A 54 -4.66 14.77 7.00
N ILE A 55 -5.00 15.00 5.74
CA ILE A 55 -6.27 15.65 5.39
C ILE A 55 -7.45 14.71 5.68
N ILE A 56 -7.37 13.43 5.27
CA ILE A 56 -8.43 12.44 5.53
C ILE A 56 -8.62 12.25 7.05
N ALA A 57 -7.53 12.19 7.81
CA ALA A 57 -7.55 12.08 9.27
C ALA A 57 -8.06 13.35 9.99
N GLY A 58 -8.27 14.46 9.27
CA GLY A 58 -8.66 15.73 9.85
C GLY A 58 -7.56 16.45 10.64
N LEU A 59 -6.30 16.05 10.46
CA LEU A 59 -5.12 16.71 11.08
C LEU A 59 -4.66 17.94 10.29
N THR A 60 -5.05 18.03 9.02
CA THR A 60 -4.72 19.16 8.14
C THR A 60 -5.93 19.50 7.28
N ASN A 61 -6.26 20.79 7.18
CA ASN A 61 -7.35 21.24 6.33
C ASN A 61 -6.96 21.20 4.84
N LYS A 62 -7.86 20.69 4.00
CA LYS A 62 -7.75 20.82 2.54
C LYS A 62 -7.86 22.28 2.11
N SER A 63 -7.32 22.63 0.95
CA SER A 63 -7.50 23.98 0.37
C SER A 63 -8.77 24.08 -0.47
N SER A 64 -9.17 22.99 -1.13
CA SER A 64 -10.41 22.89 -1.92
C SER A 64 -10.82 21.43 -2.11
N GLY A 65 -12.00 21.21 -2.67
CA GLY A 65 -12.57 19.89 -2.93
C GLY A 65 -13.44 19.36 -1.80
N ILE A 66 -13.97 18.16 -1.97
CA ILE A 66 -14.89 17.49 -1.05
C ILE A 66 -14.28 16.17 -0.63
N ILE A 67 -14.45 15.80 0.65
CA ILE A 67 -14.10 14.49 1.20
C ILE A 67 -15.32 13.94 1.89
N SER A 68 -15.78 12.78 1.44
CA SER A 68 -16.87 12.03 2.07
C SER A 68 -16.31 10.75 2.71
N ILE A 69 -16.61 10.54 4.00
CA ILE A 69 -16.19 9.37 4.77
C ILE A 69 -17.45 8.64 5.22
N CYS A 70 -17.63 7.41 4.75
CA CYS A 70 -18.85 6.62 4.99
C CYS A 70 -20.14 7.42 4.67
N GLY A 71 -20.12 8.25 3.60
CA GLY A 71 -21.26 9.09 3.19
C GLY A 71 -21.39 10.42 3.90
N TYR A 72 -20.53 10.75 4.87
CA TYR A 72 -20.54 12.03 5.59
C TYR A 72 -19.47 12.97 5.06
N ASP A 73 -19.85 14.18 4.69
CA ASP A 73 -18.88 15.23 4.35
C ASP A 73 -18.03 15.57 5.59
N GLN A 74 -16.71 15.43 5.44
CA GLN A 74 -15.76 15.63 6.54
C GLN A 74 -15.76 17.06 7.10
N GLN A 75 -16.08 18.05 6.28
CA GLN A 75 -16.08 19.46 6.68
C GLN A 75 -17.37 19.82 7.43
N LEU A 76 -18.50 19.23 7.02
CA LEU A 76 -19.80 19.47 7.66
C LEU A 76 -19.95 18.64 8.93
N TYR A 77 -19.37 17.43 8.97
CA TYR A 77 -19.48 16.49 10.08
C TYR A 77 -18.10 16.01 10.57
N PRO A 78 -17.22 16.91 11.06
CA PRO A 78 -15.83 16.57 11.34
C PRO A 78 -15.66 15.57 12.49
N GLU A 79 -16.48 15.65 13.53
CA GLU A 79 -16.43 14.72 14.67
C GLU A 79 -16.88 13.32 14.26
N LYS A 80 -18.03 13.24 13.58
CA LYS A 80 -18.56 11.97 13.08
C LYS A 80 -17.62 11.30 12.07
N SER A 81 -17.01 12.07 11.18
CA SER A 81 -16.05 11.57 10.21
C SER A 81 -14.82 10.95 10.91
N ARG A 82 -14.36 11.54 12.01
CA ARG A 82 -13.22 10.99 12.78
C ARG A 82 -13.57 9.68 13.49
N THR A 83 -14.80 9.46 13.92
CA THR A 83 -15.17 8.19 14.55
C THR A 83 -15.17 7.02 13.58
N PHE A 84 -15.23 7.27 12.27
CA PHE A 84 -15.11 6.21 11.25
C PHE A 84 -13.67 5.83 10.92
N LEU A 85 -12.67 6.53 11.46
CA LEU A 85 -11.27 6.37 11.11
C LEU A 85 -10.43 5.88 12.30
N GLY A 86 -9.70 4.77 12.10
CA GLY A 86 -8.55 4.43 12.90
C GLY A 86 -7.27 4.80 12.12
N VAL A 87 -6.35 5.54 12.72
CA VAL A 87 -5.13 5.98 12.04
C VAL A 87 -3.91 5.50 12.79
N VAL A 88 -3.03 4.79 12.08
CA VAL A 88 -1.74 4.32 12.57
C VAL A 88 -0.67 5.12 11.83
N PRO A 89 0.00 6.08 12.50
CA PRO A 89 1.04 6.89 11.89
C PRO A 89 2.33 6.09 11.65
N GLN A 90 3.19 6.60 10.79
CA GLN A 90 4.51 6.04 10.52
C GLN A 90 5.40 6.08 11.77
N GLU A 91 5.36 7.19 12.51
CA GLU A 91 6.15 7.37 13.74
C GLU A 91 5.53 6.64 14.95
N LEU A 92 6.41 6.07 15.79
CA LEU A 92 6.00 5.33 17.00
C LEU A 92 5.74 6.30 18.17
N ASN A 93 4.83 7.25 18.00
CA ASN A 93 4.47 8.23 19.00
C ASN A 93 3.57 7.61 20.09
N LEU A 94 4.21 6.98 21.08
CA LEU A 94 3.58 6.42 22.27
C LEU A 94 4.10 7.13 23.52
N ASP A 95 3.21 7.35 24.49
CA ASP A 95 3.64 7.81 25.80
C ASP A 95 4.50 6.71 26.47
N PRO A 96 5.77 6.98 26.81
CA PRO A 96 6.69 5.98 27.34
C PRO A 96 6.31 5.45 28.73
N PHE A 97 5.47 6.18 29.47
CA PHE A 97 5.07 5.89 30.85
C PHE A 97 3.72 5.20 30.96
N LEU A 98 2.96 5.07 29.88
CA LEU A 98 1.73 4.31 29.87
C LEU A 98 1.99 2.85 29.49
N SER A 99 1.24 1.96 30.15
CA SER A 99 1.17 0.56 29.73
C SER A 99 0.26 0.40 28.50
N PRO A 100 0.36 -0.70 27.72
CA PRO A 100 -0.57 -1.01 26.63
C PRO A 100 -2.02 -0.91 27.03
N ARG A 101 -2.37 -1.46 28.19
CA ARG A 101 -3.73 -1.41 28.73
C ARG A 101 -4.19 0.03 28.98
N GLU A 102 -3.40 0.83 29.70
CA GLU A 102 -3.75 2.21 29.99
C GLU A 102 -3.86 3.05 28.71
N ALA A 103 -2.93 2.86 27.76
CA ALA A 103 -2.97 3.56 26.48
C ALA A 103 -4.26 3.28 25.69
N LEU A 104 -4.75 2.03 25.69
CA LEU A 104 -6.00 1.66 25.05
C LEU A 104 -7.21 2.20 25.82
N GLU A 105 -7.21 2.12 27.15
CA GLU A 105 -8.30 2.63 27.99
C GLU A 105 -8.48 4.14 27.82
N ILE A 106 -7.39 4.90 27.82
CA ILE A 106 -7.41 6.35 27.57
C ILE A 106 -7.94 6.63 26.16
N GLN A 107 -7.43 5.94 25.15
CA GLN A 107 -7.85 6.13 23.78
C GLN A 107 -9.33 5.82 23.57
N ALA A 108 -9.83 4.72 24.14
CA ALA A 108 -11.25 4.37 24.11
C ALA A 108 -12.11 5.46 24.77
N GLY A 109 -11.63 6.02 25.90
CA GLY A 109 -12.30 7.13 26.57
C GLY A 109 -12.39 8.39 25.71
N LEU A 110 -11.32 8.74 24.99
CA LEU A 110 -11.28 9.89 24.06
C LEU A 110 -12.28 9.73 22.90
N PHE A 111 -12.56 8.51 22.46
CA PHE A 111 -13.57 8.20 21.46
C PHE A 111 -14.98 7.99 22.05
N GLY A 112 -15.16 8.20 23.35
CA GLY A 112 -16.47 8.08 24.02
C GLY A 112 -16.96 6.65 24.21
N VAL A 113 -16.07 5.62 24.06
CA VAL A 113 -16.43 4.22 24.29
C VAL A 113 -16.69 4.00 25.77
N ARG A 114 -17.92 3.61 26.13
CA ARG A 114 -18.31 3.38 27.52
C ARG A 114 -17.46 2.26 28.13
N LYS A 115 -17.09 2.40 29.40
CA LYS A 115 -16.18 1.45 30.08
C LYS A 115 -16.60 -0.02 29.93
N ARG A 116 -17.91 -0.31 30.01
CA ARG A 116 -18.49 -1.66 29.85
C ARG A 116 -18.41 -2.22 28.41
N GLU A 117 -18.20 -1.35 27.42
CA GLU A 117 -18.18 -1.69 25.99
C GLU A 117 -16.74 -1.80 25.46
N ARG A 118 -15.74 -1.53 26.29
CA ARG A 118 -14.33 -1.56 25.91
C ARG A 118 -13.82 -2.99 25.83
N GLU A 119 -13.27 -3.33 24.70
CA GLU A 119 -12.69 -4.66 24.44
C GLU A 119 -11.16 -4.67 24.56
N THR A 120 -10.59 -3.82 25.42
CA THR A 120 -9.14 -3.62 25.58
C THR A 120 -8.37 -4.94 25.69
N THR A 121 -8.85 -5.88 26.52
CA THR A 121 -8.18 -7.18 26.73
C THR A 121 -8.19 -8.01 25.45
N LYS A 122 -9.32 -8.09 24.76
CA LYS A 122 -9.44 -8.85 23.50
C LYS A 122 -8.57 -8.24 22.40
N ILE A 123 -8.50 -6.91 22.31
CA ILE A 123 -7.66 -6.23 21.32
C ILE A 123 -6.18 -6.53 21.58
N LEU A 124 -5.74 -6.44 22.86
CA LEU A 124 -4.35 -6.76 23.23
C LEU A 124 -3.99 -8.22 22.95
N GLU A 125 -4.92 -9.14 23.16
CA GLU A 125 -4.76 -10.55 22.83
C GLU A 125 -4.57 -10.74 21.32
N LYS A 126 -5.44 -10.16 20.49
CA LYS A 126 -5.37 -10.24 19.03
C LYS A 126 -4.08 -9.69 18.45
N VAL A 127 -3.50 -8.66 19.05
CA VAL A 127 -2.21 -8.11 18.62
C VAL A 127 -1.00 -8.75 19.34
N GLY A 128 -1.22 -9.80 20.15
CA GLY A 128 -0.16 -10.54 20.85
C GLY A 128 0.61 -9.70 21.87
N LEU A 129 -0.10 -8.87 22.64
CA LEU A 129 0.45 -8.02 23.72
C LEU A 129 -0.10 -8.37 25.11
N SER A 130 -0.78 -9.50 25.28
CA SER A 130 -1.37 -9.92 26.55
C SER A 130 -0.35 -9.99 27.69
N ASP A 131 0.81 -10.57 27.44
CA ASP A 131 1.84 -10.81 28.46
C ASP A 131 2.52 -9.52 28.93
N VAL A 132 2.53 -8.47 28.09
CA VAL A 132 3.13 -7.18 28.37
C VAL A 132 2.11 -6.06 28.62
N LYS A 133 0.83 -6.42 28.79
CA LYS A 133 -0.27 -5.44 28.92
C LYS A 133 -0.11 -4.40 30.02
N ASN A 134 0.66 -4.71 31.07
CA ASN A 134 0.92 -3.85 32.21
C ASN A 134 2.37 -3.32 32.24
N ALA A 135 3.24 -3.68 31.26
CA ALA A 135 4.59 -3.16 31.15
C ALA A 135 4.59 -1.75 30.56
N TYR A 136 5.52 -0.89 30.95
CA TYR A 136 5.60 0.44 30.34
C TYR A 136 5.96 0.39 28.86
N ALA A 137 5.36 1.27 28.05
CA ALA A 137 5.58 1.32 26.60
C ALA A 137 7.06 1.53 26.21
N ARG A 138 7.87 2.18 27.09
CA ARG A 138 9.31 2.32 26.90
C ARG A 138 10.08 1.00 26.90
N SER A 139 9.59 -0.03 27.58
CA SER A 139 10.23 -1.35 27.65
C SER A 139 9.85 -2.26 26.47
N LEU A 140 8.89 -1.86 25.64
CA LEU A 140 8.45 -2.63 24.48
C LEU A 140 9.45 -2.54 23.34
N SER A 141 9.61 -3.64 22.60
CA SER A 141 10.35 -3.65 21.33
C SER A 141 9.67 -2.75 20.27
N GLY A 142 10.39 -2.37 19.21
CA GLY A 142 9.83 -1.58 18.12
C GLY A 142 8.58 -2.22 17.50
N GLY A 143 8.63 -3.54 17.30
CA GLY A 143 7.49 -4.31 16.81
C GLY A 143 6.30 -4.34 17.77
N MET A 144 6.53 -4.49 19.08
CA MET A 144 5.49 -4.40 20.10
C MET A 144 4.84 -3.02 20.12
N ARG A 145 5.63 -1.94 20.00
CA ARG A 145 5.10 -0.57 19.90
C ARG A 145 4.24 -0.38 18.65
N ARG A 146 4.66 -0.93 17.50
CA ARG A 146 3.87 -0.88 16.26
C ARG A 146 2.52 -1.59 16.44
N ARG A 147 2.50 -2.78 17.04
CA ARG A 147 1.27 -3.51 17.37
C ARG A 147 0.35 -2.74 18.33
N LEU A 148 0.94 -2.06 19.32
CA LEU A 148 0.19 -1.21 20.24
C LEU A 148 -0.47 -0.02 19.52
N LEU A 149 0.20 0.60 18.53
CA LEU A 149 -0.42 1.66 17.72
C LEU A 149 -1.62 1.16 16.90
N ILE A 150 -1.51 -0.04 16.33
CA ILE A 150 -2.63 -0.67 15.63
C ILE A 150 -3.80 -0.95 16.61
N ALA A 151 -3.49 -1.49 17.78
CA ALA A 151 -4.47 -1.72 18.84
C ALA A 151 -5.18 -0.42 19.24
N LYS A 152 -4.43 0.67 19.43
CA LYS A 152 -5.01 2.01 19.74
C LYS A 152 -5.96 2.49 18.64
N ALA A 153 -5.63 2.27 17.38
CA ALA A 153 -6.48 2.70 16.26
C ALA A 153 -7.79 1.89 16.16
N LEU A 154 -7.88 0.73 16.82
CA LEU A 154 -9.03 -0.18 16.78
C LEU A 154 -9.96 -0.09 17.98
N VAL A 155 -9.62 0.67 19.04
CA VAL A 155 -10.38 0.67 20.31
C VAL A 155 -11.84 1.11 20.19
N HIS A 156 -12.18 1.92 19.19
CA HIS A 156 -13.54 2.42 18.90
C HIS A 156 -14.19 1.70 17.70
N ASP A 157 -13.61 0.57 17.28
CA ASP A 157 -14.09 -0.29 16.21
C ASP A 157 -14.38 0.43 14.87
N PRO A 158 -13.45 1.23 14.33
CA PRO A 158 -13.70 2.04 13.14
C PRO A 158 -13.90 1.14 11.90
N PRO A 159 -14.80 1.53 10.96
CA PRO A 159 -14.96 0.83 9.68
C PRO A 159 -13.79 1.03 8.71
N ILE A 160 -12.97 2.07 8.90
CA ILE A 160 -11.81 2.37 8.05
C ILE A 160 -10.56 2.44 8.90
N LEU A 161 -9.52 1.71 8.50
CA LEU A 161 -8.20 1.76 9.13
C LEU A 161 -7.18 2.31 8.13
N ILE A 162 -6.47 3.36 8.51
CA ILE A 162 -5.38 3.95 7.74
C ILE A 162 -4.06 3.56 8.38
N LEU A 163 -3.19 2.94 7.60
CA LEU A 163 -1.88 2.45 8.03
C LEU A 163 -0.79 3.16 7.21
N ASP A 164 -0.03 4.03 7.85
CA ASP A 164 1.08 4.74 7.20
C ASP A 164 2.38 3.93 7.39
N GLU A 165 2.83 3.26 6.32
CA GLU A 165 4.00 2.38 6.28
C GLU A 165 4.04 1.33 7.43
N PRO A 166 3.02 0.46 7.54
CA PRO A 166 2.85 -0.42 8.70
C PRO A 166 3.99 -1.42 8.91
N THR A 167 4.72 -1.79 7.86
CA THR A 167 5.78 -2.80 7.86
C THR A 167 7.20 -2.23 7.76
N ALA A 168 7.33 -0.89 7.78
CA ALA A 168 8.64 -0.26 7.72
C ALA A 168 9.48 -0.58 8.96
N GLY A 169 10.69 -1.13 8.74
CA GLY A 169 11.64 -1.49 9.82
C GLY A 169 11.19 -2.66 10.69
N VAL A 170 10.29 -3.50 10.20
CA VAL A 170 9.77 -4.69 10.89
C VAL A 170 10.41 -5.95 10.31
N ASP A 171 10.77 -6.90 11.18
CA ASP A 171 11.28 -8.21 10.76
C ASP A 171 10.22 -9.04 9.99
N ILE A 172 10.66 -10.14 9.37
CA ILE A 172 9.83 -10.96 8.48
C ILE A 172 8.65 -11.60 9.23
N GLU A 173 8.89 -12.18 10.40
CA GLU A 173 7.86 -12.89 11.18
C GLU A 173 6.76 -11.92 11.64
N LEU A 174 7.16 -10.77 12.18
CA LEU A 174 6.23 -9.74 12.60
C LEU A 174 5.45 -9.14 11.42
N ARG A 175 6.10 -9.01 10.25
CA ARG A 175 5.46 -8.55 9.02
C ARG A 175 4.35 -9.50 8.60
N GLU A 176 4.60 -10.80 8.56
CA GLU A 176 3.60 -11.82 8.22
C GLU A 176 2.42 -11.81 9.21
N MET A 177 2.70 -11.71 10.50
CA MET A 177 1.66 -11.61 11.52
C MET A 177 0.79 -10.36 11.33
N LEU A 178 1.39 -9.19 11.03
CA LEU A 178 0.65 -7.96 10.77
C LEU A 178 -0.24 -8.08 9.53
N TRP A 179 0.27 -8.74 8.46
CA TRP A 179 -0.52 -8.96 7.26
C TRP A 179 -1.70 -9.90 7.50
N ASN A 180 -1.51 -10.99 8.22
CA ASN A 180 -2.59 -11.90 8.59
C ASN A 180 -3.68 -11.15 9.37
N TYR A 181 -3.29 -10.32 10.33
CA TYR A 181 -4.23 -9.52 11.09
C TYR A 181 -4.99 -8.49 10.22
N ILE A 182 -4.32 -7.85 9.27
CA ILE A 182 -4.95 -6.94 8.30
C ILE A 182 -5.98 -7.69 7.43
N PHE A 183 -5.68 -8.92 7.01
CA PHE A 183 -6.64 -9.75 6.27
C PHE A 183 -7.85 -10.15 7.12
N GLU A 184 -7.66 -10.47 8.39
CA GLU A 184 -8.77 -10.73 9.32
C GLU A 184 -9.67 -9.51 9.46
N LEU A 185 -9.09 -8.32 9.64
CA LEU A 185 -9.84 -7.05 9.71
C LEU A 185 -10.63 -6.80 8.41
N ARG A 186 -10.02 -7.02 7.25
CA ARG A 186 -10.74 -6.94 5.96
C ARG A 186 -11.88 -7.94 5.90
N SER A 187 -11.65 -9.19 6.30
CA SER A 187 -12.66 -10.26 6.29
C SER A 187 -13.83 -9.97 7.21
N SER A 188 -13.61 -9.20 8.28
CA SER A 188 -14.68 -8.67 9.15
C SER A 188 -15.41 -7.45 8.57
N GLY A 189 -15.12 -7.07 7.31
CA GLY A 189 -15.79 -5.97 6.59
C GLY A 189 -15.12 -4.61 6.71
N LYS A 190 -13.97 -4.49 7.39
CA LYS A 190 -13.25 -3.21 7.50
C LYS A 190 -12.55 -2.85 6.20
N THR A 191 -12.48 -1.55 5.93
CA THR A 191 -11.72 -1.00 4.80
C THR A 191 -10.34 -0.61 5.29
N ILE A 192 -9.30 -1.05 4.59
CA ILE A 192 -7.92 -0.75 4.93
C ILE A 192 -7.31 0.16 3.87
N ILE A 193 -6.74 1.27 4.28
CA ILE A 193 -5.97 2.18 3.43
C ILE A 193 -4.53 2.11 3.91
N LEU A 194 -3.62 1.71 3.07
CA LEU A 194 -2.21 1.62 3.46
C LEU A 194 -1.31 2.40 2.51
N THR A 195 -0.27 2.99 3.08
CA THR A 195 0.89 3.42 2.30
C THR A 195 2.01 2.41 2.47
N THR A 196 2.78 2.21 1.44
CA THR A 196 4.02 1.44 1.49
C THR A 196 4.94 1.86 0.36
N HIS A 197 6.23 1.70 0.56
CA HIS A 197 7.24 1.78 -0.49
C HIS A 197 7.65 0.37 -0.98
N TYR A 198 7.16 -0.69 -0.35
CA TYR A 198 7.35 -2.08 -0.76
C TYR A 198 6.28 -2.46 -1.79
N LEU A 199 6.61 -2.32 -3.08
CA LEU A 199 5.64 -2.55 -4.17
C LEU A 199 5.17 -4.00 -4.26
N GLU A 200 6.02 -4.96 -3.89
CA GLU A 200 5.64 -6.38 -3.82
C GLU A 200 4.52 -6.63 -2.78
N GLU A 201 4.59 -5.97 -1.62
CA GLU A 201 3.54 -6.06 -0.62
C GLU A 201 2.23 -5.48 -1.17
N ALA A 202 2.29 -4.27 -1.74
CA ALA A 202 1.12 -3.65 -2.35
C ALA A 202 0.49 -4.53 -3.44
N GLN A 203 1.31 -5.19 -4.26
CA GLN A 203 0.86 -6.12 -5.30
C GLN A 203 0.12 -7.33 -4.74
N LYS A 204 0.62 -7.90 -3.65
CA LYS A 204 0.03 -9.10 -3.02
C LYS A 204 -1.23 -8.77 -2.21
N MET A 205 -1.26 -7.60 -1.56
CA MET A 205 -2.23 -7.27 -0.53
C MET A 205 -3.38 -6.41 -1.01
N CYS A 206 -3.12 -5.47 -1.94
CA CYS A 206 -4.10 -4.46 -2.30
C CYS A 206 -5.02 -4.90 -3.43
N ASP A 207 -6.33 -4.75 -3.20
CA ASP A 207 -7.34 -4.96 -4.25
C ASP A 207 -7.27 -3.87 -5.31
N ARG A 208 -7.00 -2.63 -4.86
CA ARG A 208 -6.88 -1.43 -5.69
C ARG A 208 -5.71 -0.58 -5.25
N ILE A 209 -5.15 0.14 -6.18
CA ILE A 209 -3.97 0.98 -5.97
C ILE A 209 -4.21 2.35 -6.59
N ALA A 210 -3.72 3.39 -5.91
CA ALA A 210 -3.51 4.72 -6.46
C ALA A 210 -2.02 5.06 -6.39
N ILE A 211 -1.45 5.54 -7.49
CA ILE A 211 -0.09 6.04 -7.54
C ILE A 211 -0.13 7.55 -7.62
N LEU A 212 0.50 8.20 -6.64
CA LEU A 212 0.69 9.64 -6.61
C LEU A 212 2.10 10.01 -7.10
N ASN A 213 2.20 11.06 -7.89
CA ASN A 213 3.47 11.69 -8.24
C ASN A 213 3.32 13.21 -8.20
N LYS A 214 4.22 13.91 -7.50
CA LYS A 214 4.25 15.38 -7.37
C LYS A 214 2.86 15.99 -7.04
N GLY A 215 2.09 15.32 -6.16
CA GLY A 215 0.77 15.76 -5.72
C GLY A 215 -0.39 15.45 -6.66
N SER A 216 -0.15 14.77 -7.77
CA SER A 216 -1.15 14.35 -8.75
C SER A 216 -1.39 12.85 -8.72
N LEU A 217 -2.61 12.43 -9.02
CA LEU A 217 -2.95 11.02 -9.22
C LEU A 217 -2.54 10.64 -10.65
N VAL A 218 -1.54 9.76 -10.78
CA VAL A 218 -1.01 9.35 -12.10
C VAL A 218 -1.57 8.01 -12.55
N GLU A 219 -1.86 7.10 -11.62
CA GLU A 219 -2.52 5.82 -11.90
C GLU A 219 -3.52 5.46 -10.81
N PHE A 220 -4.64 4.84 -11.20
CA PHE A 220 -5.67 4.37 -10.28
C PHE A 220 -6.44 3.19 -10.86
N GLY A 221 -6.58 2.10 -10.11
CA GLY A 221 -7.34 0.95 -10.59
C GLY A 221 -7.24 -0.28 -9.70
N LYS A 222 -7.88 -1.37 -10.15
CA LYS A 222 -7.68 -2.69 -9.55
C LYS A 222 -6.25 -3.14 -9.82
N THR A 223 -5.55 -3.67 -8.81
CA THR A 223 -4.17 -4.12 -8.92
C THR A 223 -3.96 -5.08 -10.10
N LYS A 224 -4.83 -6.08 -10.23
CA LYS A 224 -4.80 -7.03 -11.36
C LYS A 224 -4.94 -6.32 -12.72
N THR A 225 -5.83 -5.32 -12.83
CA THR A 225 -6.05 -4.60 -14.09
C THR A 225 -4.84 -3.76 -14.47
N LEU A 226 -4.19 -3.12 -13.49
CA LEU A 226 -2.97 -2.34 -13.73
C LEU A 226 -1.84 -3.23 -14.24
N LEU A 227 -1.64 -4.40 -13.63
CA LEU A 227 -0.65 -5.39 -14.08
C LEU A 227 -0.97 -5.93 -15.49
N HIS A 228 -2.25 -6.20 -15.78
CA HIS A 228 -2.66 -6.69 -17.11
C HIS A 228 -2.49 -5.68 -18.24
N ARG A 229 -2.44 -4.37 -17.95
CA ARG A 229 -2.13 -3.34 -18.96
C ARG A 229 -0.69 -3.44 -19.46
N LEU A 230 0.22 -3.99 -18.67
CA LEU A 230 1.57 -4.28 -19.09
C LEU A 230 1.55 -5.55 -19.96
N LYS A 231 1.64 -5.35 -21.26
CA LYS A 231 1.61 -6.44 -22.25
C LYS A 231 2.94 -7.20 -22.30
N ASN A 232 4.01 -6.57 -21.86
CA ASN A 232 5.35 -7.13 -21.93
C ASN A 232 5.52 -8.26 -20.91
N LYS A 233 6.01 -9.38 -21.41
CA LYS A 233 6.42 -10.56 -20.65
C LYS A 233 7.89 -10.84 -20.92
N ILE A 234 8.59 -11.37 -19.92
CA ILE A 234 9.99 -11.77 -20.06
C ILE A 234 10.05 -13.29 -19.96
N LEU A 235 10.68 -13.90 -20.96
CA LEU A 235 11.01 -15.31 -20.98
C LEU A 235 12.53 -15.44 -20.82
N ILE A 236 12.98 -16.13 -19.79
CA ILE A 236 14.39 -16.45 -19.57
C ILE A 236 14.60 -17.92 -19.90
N ILE A 237 15.46 -18.18 -20.87
CA ILE A 237 15.78 -19.52 -21.33
C ILE A 237 17.20 -19.84 -20.87
N HIS A 238 17.31 -20.79 -19.95
CA HIS A 238 18.59 -21.33 -19.51
C HIS A 238 19.05 -22.40 -20.52
N LEU A 239 20.28 -22.30 -20.99
CA LEU A 239 20.80 -23.15 -22.03
C LEU A 239 21.90 -24.08 -21.50
N ASN A 240 21.96 -25.29 -22.04
CA ASN A 240 23.06 -26.25 -21.75
C ASN A 240 24.39 -25.83 -22.36
N LYS A 241 24.35 -25.07 -23.46
CA LYS A 241 25.53 -24.59 -24.19
C LYS A 241 25.43 -23.11 -24.46
N LYS A 242 26.54 -22.40 -24.50
CA LYS A 242 26.56 -20.97 -24.86
C LYS A 242 26.01 -20.73 -26.25
N ILE A 243 25.32 -19.62 -26.44
CA ILE A 243 24.84 -19.19 -27.75
C ILE A 243 26.03 -18.79 -28.60
N VAL A 244 26.19 -19.43 -29.75
CA VAL A 244 27.20 -19.09 -30.73
C VAL A 244 26.71 -17.99 -31.68
N GLN A 245 25.45 -18.11 -32.10
CA GLN A 245 24.79 -17.13 -32.96
C GLN A 245 23.37 -16.87 -32.43
N MET A 246 23.00 -15.58 -32.31
CA MET A 246 21.66 -15.19 -31.87
C MET A 246 20.62 -15.62 -32.91
N PRO A 247 19.57 -16.35 -32.51
CA PRO A 247 18.44 -16.65 -33.38
C PRO A 247 17.77 -15.39 -33.91
N ASN A 248 17.20 -15.49 -35.10
CA ASN A 248 16.45 -14.39 -35.68
C ASN A 248 15.03 -14.38 -35.09
N PHE A 249 14.78 -13.46 -34.15
CA PHE A 249 13.48 -13.24 -33.55
C PHE A 249 12.69 -12.16 -34.30
N PRO A 250 11.34 -12.21 -34.27
CA PRO A 250 10.52 -11.12 -34.78
C PRO A 250 10.89 -9.77 -34.14
N THR A 251 10.73 -8.68 -34.86
CA THR A 251 11.07 -7.31 -34.42
C THR A 251 10.35 -6.86 -33.13
N THR A 252 9.26 -7.54 -32.79
CA THR A 252 8.47 -7.33 -31.56
C THR A 252 9.08 -8.01 -30.33
N VAL A 253 10.17 -8.77 -30.50
CA VAL A 253 10.89 -9.47 -29.44
C VAL A 253 12.26 -8.83 -29.28
N ILE A 254 12.62 -8.48 -28.07
CA ILE A 254 13.94 -7.92 -27.72
C ILE A 254 14.76 -9.03 -27.04
N PRO A 255 15.69 -9.68 -27.79
CA PRO A 255 16.58 -10.69 -27.23
C PRO A 255 17.77 -10.03 -26.53
N LYS A 256 18.18 -10.61 -25.39
CA LYS A 256 19.37 -10.21 -24.65
C LYS A 256 20.06 -11.43 -24.03
N ILE A 257 21.36 -11.53 -24.13
CA ILE A 257 22.15 -12.54 -23.41
C ILE A 257 22.53 -11.94 -22.05
N LYS A 258 22.21 -12.65 -20.97
CA LYS A 258 22.61 -12.29 -19.60
C LYS A 258 24.06 -12.69 -19.30
N SER A 259 24.60 -12.16 -18.20
CA SER A 259 25.97 -12.47 -17.75
C SER A 259 26.18 -13.94 -17.40
N ASP A 260 25.10 -14.65 -16.99
CA ASP A 260 25.11 -16.09 -16.74
C ASP A 260 24.97 -16.95 -18.00
N GLY A 261 24.88 -16.34 -19.19
CA GLY A 261 24.72 -17.02 -20.48
C GLY A 261 23.28 -17.41 -20.82
N SER A 262 22.30 -17.08 -19.99
CA SER A 262 20.88 -17.30 -20.30
C SER A 262 20.38 -16.30 -21.35
N LEU A 263 19.39 -16.71 -22.14
CA LEU A 263 18.71 -15.89 -23.14
C LEU A 263 17.46 -15.27 -22.55
N GLU A 264 17.43 -13.95 -22.42
CA GLU A 264 16.27 -13.18 -22.01
C GLU A 264 15.54 -12.65 -23.23
N LEU A 265 14.25 -12.94 -23.36
CA LEU A 265 13.37 -12.48 -24.42
C LEU A 265 12.26 -11.60 -23.82
N SER A 266 12.28 -10.31 -24.11
CA SER A 266 11.19 -9.39 -23.76
C SER A 266 10.23 -9.28 -24.96
N PHE A 267 8.94 -9.55 -24.76
CA PHE A 267 7.96 -9.59 -25.84
C PHE A 267 6.56 -9.18 -25.39
N ASP A 268 5.74 -8.70 -26.32
CA ASP A 268 4.32 -8.46 -26.10
C ASP A 268 3.55 -9.78 -26.24
N ARG A 269 2.99 -10.26 -25.10
CA ARG A 269 2.21 -11.52 -25.03
C ARG A 269 0.93 -11.52 -25.87
N THR A 270 0.48 -10.36 -26.32
CA THR A 270 -0.69 -10.25 -27.21
C THR A 270 -0.33 -10.43 -28.68
N VAL A 271 0.96 -10.31 -29.02
CA VAL A 271 1.49 -10.40 -30.40
C VAL A 271 2.11 -11.76 -30.67
N ILE A 272 2.87 -12.30 -29.70
CA ILE A 272 3.54 -13.59 -29.86
C ILE A 272 3.39 -14.45 -28.60
N SER A 273 3.11 -15.74 -28.78
CA SER A 273 3.00 -16.70 -27.68
C SER A 273 4.36 -17.17 -27.19
N THR A 274 4.43 -17.58 -25.92
CA THR A 274 5.62 -18.20 -25.32
C THR A 274 6.02 -19.47 -26.08
N GLU A 275 5.04 -20.28 -26.51
CA GLU A 275 5.24 -21.50 -27.28
C GLU A 275 6.02 -21.20 -28.58
N LYS A 276 5.58 -20.21 -29.35
CA LYS A 276 6.24 -19.83 -30.61
C LYS A 276 7.68 -19.37 -30.40
N LEU A 277 7.98 -18.70 -29.26
CA LEU A 277 9.35 -18.31 -28.91
C LEU A 277 10.22 -19.52 -28.57
N ILE A 278 9.66 -20.52 -27.91
CA ILE A 278 10.33 -21.78 -27.60
C ILE A 278 10.64 -22.55 -28.90
N ASP A 279 9.68 -22.58 -29.82
CA ASP A 279 9.87 -23.26 -31.12
C ASP A 279 10.96 -22.58 -31.93
N ILE A 280 11.02 -21.25 -32.01
CA ILE A 280 12.12 -20.51 -32.64
C ILE A 280 13.48 -20.93 -32.04
N CYS A 281 13.56 -21.08 -30.72
CA CYS A 281 14.79 -21.53 -30.08
C CYS A 281 15.14 -22.97 -30.44
N ARG A 282 14.18 -23.88 -30.53
CA ARG A 282 14.37 -25.28 -30.93
C ARG A 282 14.81 -25.41 -32.38
N ASP A 283 14.17 -24.68 -33.30
CA ASP A 283 14.47 -24.66 -34.72
C ASP A 283 15.89 -24.14 -34.97
N ASN A 284 16.39 -23.27 -34.09
CA ASN A 284 17.79 -22.80 -34.14
C ASN A 284 18.74 -23.67 -33.30
N HIS A 285 18.34 -24.91 -32.97
CA HIS A 285 19.16 -25.91 -32.27
C HIS A 285 19.68 -25.46 -30.90
N LEU A 286 18.99 -24.54 -30.22
CA LEU A 286 19.33 -24.15 -28.84
C LEU A 286 18.96 -25.29 -27.89
N SER A 287 19.94 -25.81 -27.16
CA SER A 287 19.72 -26.84 -26.15
C SER A 287 19.17 -26.19 -24.84
N ILE A 288 17.86 -26.22 -24.68
CA ILE A 288 17.16 -25.64 -23.52
C ILE A 288 17.37 -26.56 -22.31
N LYS A 289 17.86 -25.99 -21.21
CA LYS A 289 17.99 -26.65 -19.91
C LYS A 289 16.77 -26.40 -19.02
N ASP A 290 16.34 -25.14 -18.95
CA ASP A 290 15.22 -24.71 -18.11
C ASP A 290 14.62 -23.41 -18.67
N ILE A 291 13.38 -23.13 -18.28
CA ILE A 291 12.65 -21.94 -18.71
C ILE A 291 12.02 -21.28 -17.50
N THR A 292 12.30 -20.01 -17.35
CA THR A 292 11.65 -19.16 -16.32
C THR A 292 10.86 -18.04 -17.01
N THR A 293 9.64 -17.83 -16.57
CA THR A 293 8.83 -16.70 -17.06
C THR A 293 8.67 -15.65 -15.95
N CYS A 294 8.94 -14.39 -16.29
CA CYS A 294 8.68 -13.27 -15.41
C CYS A 294 7.46 -12.50 -15.91
N GLU A 295 6.41 -12.54 -15.11
CA GLU A 295 5.22 -11.71 -15.34
C GLU A 295 5.53 -10.26 -14.92
N PRO A 296 4.84 -9.27 -15.53
CA PRO A 296 4.95 -7.88 -15.11
C PRO A 296 4.65 -7.71 -13.62
N VAL A 297 5.43 -6.91 -12.95
CA VAL A 297 5.26 -6.59 -11.54
C VAL A 297 4.80 -5.14 -11.35
N LEU A 298 4.26 -4.84 -10.17
CA LEU A 298 3.78 -3.49 -9.86
C LEU A 298 4.89 -2.43 -9.96
N GLU A 299 6.13 -2.84 -9.78
CA GLU A 299 7.29 -1.97 -9.97
C GLU A 299 7.41 -1.43 -11.41
N ASP A 300 7.04 -2.24 -12.41
CA ASP A 300 7.05 -1.81 -13.80
C ASP A 300 5.95 -0.78 -14.08
N VAL A 301 4.74 -0.99 -13.53
CA VAL A 301 3.65 0.02 -13.56
C VAL A 301 4.12 1.32 -12.92
N PHE A 302 4.74 1.21 -11.75
CA PHE A 302 5.22 2.35 -10.98
C PHE A 302 6.30 3.14 -11.72
N LYS A 303 7.28 2.44 -12.31
CA LYS A 303 8.36 3.07 -13.12
C LYS A 303 7.79 3.82 -14.33
N LEU A 304 6.80 3.26 -15.01
CA LEU A 304 6.14 3.92 -16.14
C LEU A 304 5.35 5.15 -15.69
N ALA A 305 4.58 5.03 -14.61
CA ALA A 305 3.74 6.13 -14.09
C ALA A 305 4.54 7.33 -13.56
N ILE A 306 5.83 7.15 -13.20
CA ILE A 306 6.66 8.22 -12.61
C ILE A 306 7.61 8.83 -13.65
N LYS A 307 7.87 8.16 -14.78
CA LYS A 307 8.77 8.68 -15.82
C LYS A 307 8.26 9.95 -16.51
N ASP A 308 6.94 10.22 -16.44
CA ASP A 308 6.29 11.44 -16.92
C ASP A 308 6.16 12.48 -15.76
#